data_f1720d44fa86b20c52d05408a2bdf493
#
_entry.id   f1720d44fa86b20c52d05408a2bdf493
#
_cell.length_a   1.000
_cell.length_b   1.000
_cell.length_c   1.000
_cell.angle_alpha   90.00
_cell.angle_beta   90.00
_cell.angle_gamma   90.00
#
_symmetry.space_group_name_H-M   'P 1'
#
loop_
_entity.id
_entity.type
_entity.pdbx_description
1 polymer ?
#
loop_
_entity_poly.entity_id
_entity_poly.type
_entity_poly.pdbx_seq_one_letter_code
_entity_poly.pdbx_strand_id
1 'polypeptide(L)'
;MGKRKRTFVLLAITILTLIPELLPYGAVLEFAHMSPDLTLSYYEEHFSYFDPMVYGHGHFGPLIMAVSTCILAVFAVVAVFLEGRTIWIALRVVSVLTLLCSLTPMLTGCYSPVGMAISVLLLVTCIISLKKEETV
;
A
#
# COMPACT_ATOMS: atom_id res chain seq x y z
N MET A 1 3.25 25.71 1.18
CA MET A 1 4.31 24.80 0.65
C MET A 1 4.23 24.82 -0.86
N GLY A 2 5.30 25.23 -1.59
CA GLY A 2 5.26 25.30 -3.06
C GLY A 2 5.01 23.94 -3.72
N LYS A 3 4.38 23.92 -4.91
CA LYS A 3 4.01 22.70 -5.68
C LYS A 3 5.14 21.68 -5.73
N ARG A 4 6.31 22.12 -6.13
CA ARG A 4 7.50 21.26 -6.29
C ARG A 4 7.91 20.57 -4.98
N LYS A 5 7.96 21.32 -3.86
CA LYS A 5 8.28 20.72 -2.54
C LYS A 5 7.26 19.66 -2.15
N ARG A 6 5.99 19.89 -2.44
CA ARG A 6 4.90 18.97 -2.16
C ARG A 6 5.03 17.68 -2.96
N THR A 7 5.36 17.77 -4.24
CA THR A 7 5.58 16.58 -5.09
C THR A 7 6.76 15.74 -4.58
N PHE A 8 7.87 16.38 -4.19
CA PHE A 8 9.00 15.66 -3.60
C PHE A 8 8.64 14.97 -2.29
N VAL A 9 7.85 15.61 -1.43
CA VAL A 9 7.39 14.99 -0.17
C VAL A 9 6.48 13.80 -0.46
N LEU A 10 5.56 13.92 -1.42
CA LEU A 10 4.70 12.80 -1.84
C LEU A 10 5.52 11.63 -2.37
N LEU A 11 6.50 11.91 -3.24
CA LEU A 11 7.40 10.88 -3.77
C LEU A 11 8.19 10.20 -2.63
N ALA A 12 8.76 10.98 -1.73
CA ALA A 12 9.54 10.43 -0.61
C ALA A 12 8.69 9.53 0.29
N ILE A 13 7.45 9.94 0.63
CA ILE A 13 6.55 9.12 1.46
C ILE A 13 6.13 7.86 0.70
N THR A 14 5.85 7.95 -0.60
CA THR A 14 5.47 6.78 -1.41
C THR A 14 6.62 5.78 -1.50
N ILE A 15 7.87 6.23 -1.68
CA ILE A 15 9.04 5.35 -1.64
C ILE A 15 9.20 4.74 -0.24
N LEU A 16 9.00 5.51 0.82
CA LEU A 16 9.03 5.02 2.20
C LEU A 16 7.95 3.95 2.44
N THR A 17 6.80 4.03 1.78
CA THR A 17 5.73 3.03 1.86
C THR A 17 6.12 1.73 1.17
N LEU A 18 6.85 1.78 0.05
CA LEU A 18 7.31 0.59 -0.66
C LEU A 18 8.30 -0.26 0.16
N ILE A 19 9.07 0.36 1.05
CA ILE A 19 10.05 -0.38 1.87
C ILE A 19 9.38 -1.45 2.74
N PRO A 20 8.38 -1.14 3.60
CA PRO A 20 7.70 -2.17 4.39
C PRO A 20 6.87 -3.14 3.54
N GLU A 21 6.42 -2.76 2.34
CA GLU A 21 5.73 -3.67 1.42
C GLU A 21 6.67 -4.77 0.86
N LEU A 22 7.96 -4.46 0.71
CA LEU A 22 8.99 -5.40 0.27
C LEU A 22 9.46 -6.34 1.39
N LEU A 23 9.23 -5.97 2.66
CA LEU A 23 9.66 -6.79 3.77
C LEU A 23 8.74 -8.01 3.96
N PRO A 24 9.28 -9.18 4.35
CA PRO A 24 8.49 -10.41 4.53
C PRO A 24 7.67 -10.40 5.84
N TYR A 25 7.08 -9.27 6.20
CA TYR A 25 6.26 -9.06 7.41
C TYR A 25 4.99 -8.27 7.11
N GLY A 26 4.73 -7.99 5.83
CA GLY A 26 3.63 -7.14 5.40
C GLY A 26 2.26 -7.82 5.51
N ALA A 27 2.19 -9.10 5.17
CA ALA A 27 0.99 -9.92 5.24
C ALA A 27 1.22 -11.14 6.12
N VAL A 28 0.19 -11.52 6.90
CA VAL A 28 0.20 -12.70 7.76
C VAL A 28 -0.91 -13.62 7.26
N LEU A 29 -0.58 -14.88 7.00
CA LEU A 29 -1.54 -15.92 6.64
C LEU A 29 -1.51 -17.03 7.70
N GLU A 30 -2.69 -17.42 8.19
CA GLU A 30 -2.85 -18.56 9.08
C GLU A 30 -3.10 -19.81 8.25
N PHE A 31 -2.30 -20.84 8.49
CA PHE A 31 -2.47 -22.16 7.91
C PHE A 31 -2.90 -23.16 8.94
N ALA A 32 -3.93 -23.94 8.60
CA ALA A 32 -4.36 -25.08 9.41
C ALA A 32 -3.57 -26.32 8.98
N HIS A 33 -2.91 -26.96 9.93
CA HIS A 33 -2.25 -28.24 9.74
C HIS A 33 -2.96 -29.33 10.55
N MET A 34 -3.38 -30.41 9.89
CA MET A 34 -3.96 -31.55 10.55
C MET A 34 -2.87 -32.59 10.79
N SER A 35 -2.54 -32.83 12.04
CA SER A 35 -1.60 -33.88 12.45
C SER A 35 -2.18 -35.28 12.23
N PRO A 36 -1.36 -36.34 12.12
CA PRO A 36 -1.84 -37.72 11.99
C PRO A 36 -2.78 -38.17 13.11
N ASP A 37 -2.68 -37.53 14.27
CA ASP A 37 -3.53 -37.79 15.47
C ASP A 37 -4.88 -37.03 15.43
N LEU A 38 -5.27 -36.48 14.25
CA LEU A 38 -6.48 -35.68 14.04
C LEU A 38 -6.53 -34.39 14.89
N THR A 39 -5.40 -33.93 15.42
CA THR A 39 -5.31 -32.64 16.09
C THR A 39 -5.10 -31.52 15.07
N LEU A 40 -5.93 -30.48 15.13
CA LEU A 40 -5.82 -29.30 14.30
C LEU A 40 -4.84 -28.32 14.95
N SER A 41 -3.75 -27.99 14.29
CA SER A 41 -2.80 -26.95 14.70
C SER A 41 -2.80 -25.83 13.68
N TYR A 42 -2.69 -24.59 14.15
CA TYR A 42 -2.56 -23.41 13.29
C TYR A 42 -1.14 -22.87 13.41
N TYR A 43 -0.59 -22.45 12.28
CA TYR A 43 0.69 -21.74 12.23
C TYR A 43 0.56 -20.52 11.32
N GLU A 44 1.27 -19.46 11.68
CA GLU A 44 1.30 -18.21 10.94
C GLU A 44 2.53 -18.17 10.04
N GLU A 45 2.35 -17.79 8.78
CA GLU A 45 3.43 -17.47 7.87
C GLU A 45 3.36 -16.01 7.45
N HIS A 46 4.54 -15.39 7.38
CA HIS A 46 4.72 -14.00 7.00
C HIS A 46 5.17 -13.88 5.56
N PHE A 47 4.51 -12.98 4.81
CA PHE A 47 4.77 -12.73 3.40
C PHE A 47 5.01 -11.25 3.14
N SER A 48 5.81 -10.97 2.09
CA SER A 48 5.86 -9.66 1.46
C SER A 48 4.58 -9.42 0.65
N TYR A 49 4.22 -8.17 0.42
CA TYR A 49 3.11 -7.83 -0.46
C TYR A 49 3.38 -8.17 -1.94
N PHE A 50 4.64 -8.39 -2.29
CA PHE A 50 5.08 -8.79 -3.64
C PHE A 50 5.26 -10.29 -3.80
N ASP A 51 5.12 -11.07 -2.72
CA ASP A 51 5.26 -12.51 -2.81
C ASP A 51 4.13 -13.14 -3.65
N PRO A 52 4.44 -14.18 -4.41
CA PRO A 52 3.43 -14.89 -5.17
C PRO A 52 2.41 -15.51 -4.20
N MET A 53 1.15 -15.46 -4.61
CA MET A 53 0.07 -16.00 -3.81
C MET A 53 0.25 -17.49 -3.54
N VAL A 54 0.04 -17.87 -2.28
CA VAL A 54 0.06 -19.29 -1.88
C VAL A 54 -1.18 -20.00 -2.43
N TYR A 55 -0.98 -21.14 -3.06
CA TYR A 55 -2.05 -21.98 -3.61
C TYR A 55 -3.10 -22.31 -2.52
N GLY A 56 -4.37 -22.05 -2.85
CA GLY A 56 -5.50 -22.33 -1.95
C GLY A 56 -5.96 -21.13 -1.11
N HIS A 57 -5.20 -20.03 -1.04
CA HIS A 57 -5.61 -18.80 -0.38
C HIS A 57 -5.99 -17.74 -1.42
N GLY A 58 -7.26 -17.35 -1.46
CA GLY A 58 -7.79 -16.35 -2.40
C GLY A 58 -7.51 -14.89 -2.00
N HIS A 59 -6.46 -14.60 -1.25
CA HIS A 59 -6.19 -13.27 -0.71
C HIS A 59 -5.31 -12.42 -1.63
N PHE A 60 -5.91 -11.84 -2.68
CA PHE A 60 -5.23 -10.92 -3.60
C PHE A 60 -4.96 -9.52 -3.02
N GLY A 61 -5.46 -9.25 -1.81
CA GLY A 61 -5.38 -7.91 -1.19
C GLY A 61 -3.98 -7.32 -1.14
N PRO A 62 -2.96 -8.02 -0.58
CA PRO A 62 -1.59 -7.53 -0.51
C PRO A 62 -0.99 -7.22 -1.89
N LEU A 63 -1.17 -8.10 -2.87
CA LEU A 63 -0.66 -7.89 -4.23
C LEU A 63 -1.32 -6.69 -4.93
N ILE A 64 -2.65 -6.55 -4.81
CA ILE A 64 -3.39 -5.40 -5.35
C ILE A 64 -2.86 -4.11 -4.73
N MET A 65 -2.58 -4.14 -3.44
CA MET A 65 -2.02 -3.03 -2.70
C MET A 65 -0.63 -2.65 -3.25
N ALA A 66 0.30 -3.61 -3.36
CA ALA A 66 1.65 -3.38 -3.87
C ALA A 66 1.64 -2.80 -5.29
N VAL A 67 0.80 -3.35 -6.18
CA VAL A 67 0.63 -2.82 -7.54
C VAL A 67 0.09 -1.39 -7.51
N SER A 68 -0.88 -1.09 -6.67
CA SER A 68 -1.46 0.26 -6.53
C SER A 68 -0.42 1.26 -6.03
N THR A 69 0.43 0.87 -5.07
CA THR A 69 1.52 1.72 -4.55
C THR A 69 2.59 1.95 -5.61
N CYS A 70 2.93 0.94 -6.43
CA CYS A 70 3.82 1.12 -7.58
C CYS A 70 3.25 2.12 -8.61
N ILE A 71 1.97 2.02 -8.93
CA ILE A 71 1.28 2.97 -9.82
C ILE A 71 1.34 4.38 -9.23
N LEU A 72 1.07 4.52 -7.92
CA LEU A 72 1.16 5.81 -7.22
C LEU A 72 2.58 6.39 -7.29
N ALA A 73 3.62 5.56 -7.12
CA ALA A 73 5.01 5.96 -7.24
C ALA A 73 5.34 6.48 -8.64
N VAL A 74 4.89 5.79 -9.69
CA VAL A 74 5.06 6.24 -11.08
C VAL A 74 4.40 7.60 -11.30
N PHE A 75 3.15 7.79 -10.85
CA PHE A 75 2.48 9.08 -10.97
C PHE A 75 3.19 10.18 -10.16
N ALA A 76 3.72 9.87 -8.98
CA ALA A 76 4.49 10.82 -8.19
C ALA A 76 5.80 11.22 -8.90
N VAL A 77 6.51 10.28 -9.52
CA VAL A 77 7.69 10.56 -10.35
C VAL A 77 7.32 11.44 -11.54
N VAL A 78 6.28 11.08 -12.29
CA VAL A 78 5.81 11.88 -13.45
C VAL A 78 5.43 13.30 -13.01
N ALA A 79 4.80 13.47 -11.84
CA ALA A 79 4.42 14.77 -11.31
C ALA A 79 5.63 15.65 -10.89
N VAL A 80 6.82 15.07 -10.69
CA VAL A 80 8.06 15.84 -10.47
C VAL A 80 8.52 16.53 -11.76
N PHE A 81 8.34 15.86 -12.91
CA PHE A 81 8.81 16.36 -14.21
C PHE A 81 7.75 17.16 -14.95
N LEU A 82 6.49 16.83 -14.79
CA LEU A 82 5.38 17.42 -15.52
C LEU A 82 4.43 18.16 -14.57
N GLU A 83 4.49 19.49 -14.57
CA GLU A 83 3.65 20.37 -13.74
C GLU A 83 2.27 20.64 -14.40
N GLY A 84 1.48 19.57 -14.66
CA GLY A 84 0.17 19.70 -15.29
C GLY A 84 -0.99 19.55 -14.30
N ARG A 85 -2.10 20.30 -14.49
CA ARG A 85 -3.35 20.15 -13.70
C ARG A 85 -3.89 18.73 -13.78
N THR A 86 -3.83 18.12 -14.95
CA THR A 86 -4.31 16.74 -15.20
C THR A 86 -3.53 15.72 -14.37
N ILE A 87 -2.20 15.87 -14.28
CA ILE A 87 -1.33 14.97 -13.51
C ILE A 87 -1.65 15.07 -12.02
N TRP A 88 -1.90 16.28 -11.52
CA TRP A 88 -2.31 16.48 -10.14
C TRP A 88 -3.68 15.86 -9.82
N ILE A 89 -4.63 15.93 -10.76
CA ILE A 89 -5.93 15.25 -10.61
C ILE A 89 -5.72 13.73 -10.59
N ALA A 90 -4.95 13.20 -11.54
CA ALA A 90 -4.63 11.78 -11.58
C ALA A 90 -3.95 11.30 -10.30
N LEU A 91 -2.94 12.04 -9.80
CA LEU A 91 -2.25 11.72 -8.56
C LEU A 91 -3.19 11.67 -7.35
N ARG A 92 -4.15 12.61 -7.26
CA ARG A 92 -5.18 12.61 -6.21
C ARG A 92 -6.09 11.37 -6.31
N VAL A 93 -6.59 11.07 -7.49
CA VAL A 93 -7.45 9.91 -7.72
C VAL A 93 -6.71 8.63 -7.37
N VAL A 94 -5.50 8.45 -7.88
CA VAL A 94 -4.67 7.27 -7.60
C VAL A 94 -4.37 7.17 -6.11
N SER A 95 -4.02 8.26 -5.41
CA SER A 95 -3.74 8.21 -3.97
C SER A 95 -4.96 7.79 -3.14
N VAL A 96 -6.18 8.23 -3.52
CA VAL A 96 -7.42 7.80 -2.87
C VAL A 96 -7.68 6.32 -3.14
N LEU A 97 -7.54 5.87 -4.39
CA LEU A 97 -7.73 4.46 -4.76
C LEU A 97 -6.73 3.56 -4.02
N THR A 98 -5.45 3.94 -3.97
CA THR A 98 -4.43 3.19 -3.23
C THR A 98 -4.74 3.11 -1.74
N LEU A 99 -5.23 4.20 -1.13
CA LEU A 99 -5.68 4.18 0.26
C LEU A 99 -6.86 3.23 0.46
N LEU A 100 -7.83 3.20 -0.45
CA LEU A 100 -8.95 2.26 -0.37
C LEU A 100 -8.47 0.81 -0.52
N CYS A 101 -7.54 0.55 -1.44
CA CYS A 101 -6.92 -0.77 -1.59
C CYS A 101 -6.17 -1.20 -0.32
N SER A 102 -5.59 -0.25 0.46
CA SER A 102 -4.88 -0.57 1.69
C SER A 102 -5.78 -1.12 2.81
N LEU A 103 -7.09 -0.96 2.67
CA LEU A 103 -8.07 -1.52 3.61
C LEU A 103 -8.42 -2.98 3.29
N THR A 104 -8.09 -3.48 2.09
CA THR A 104 -8.43 -4.86 1.69
C THR A 104 -7.80 -5.93 2.57
N PRO A 105 -6.52 -5.86 2.99
CA PRO A 105 -5.94 -6.82 3.93
C PRO A 105 -6.66 -6.85 5.29
N MET A 106 -7.14 -5.70 5.75
CA MET A 106 -7.96 -5.62 6.98
C MET A 106 -9.29 -6.38 6.84
N LEU A 107 -9.93 -6.26 5.68
CA LEU A 107 -11.23 -6.91 5.43
C LEU A 107 -11.09 -8.42 5.21
N THR A 108 -9.93 -8.87 4.78
CA THR A 108 -9.66 -10.29 4.47
C THR A 108 -8.99 -11.06 5.61
N GLY A 109 -8.76 -10.42 6.76
CA GLY A 109 -8.14 -11.07 7.93
C GLY A 109 -6.61 -11.24 7.84
N CYS A 110 -5.96 -10.75 6.77
CA CYS A 110 -4.50 -10.77 6.60
C CYS A 110 -3.81 -9.58 7.27
N TYR A 111 -4.23 -9.28 8.49
CA TYR A 111 -3.81 -8.07 9.18
C TYR A 111 -2.43 -8.23 9.84
N SER A 112 -1.54 -7.28 9.59
CA SER A 112 -0.26 -7.19 10.29
C SER A 112 -0.02 -5.77 10.82
N PRO A 113 0.79 -5.59 11.88
CA PRO A 113 1.21 -4.26 12.35
C PRO A 113 1.93 -3.46 11.26
N VAL A 114 2.66 -4.15 10.39
CA VAL A 114 3.35 -3.53 9.23
C VAL A 114 2.33 -3.04 8.21
N GLY A 115 1.28 -3.81 7.93
CA GLY A 115 0.16 -3.40 7.07
C GLY A 115 -0.55 -2.15 7.59
N MET A 116 -0.68 -2.01 8.92
CA MET A 116 -1.20 -0.78 9.55
C MET A 116 -0.30 0.43 9.27
N ALA A 117 1.01 0.27 9.45
CA ALA A 117 1.96 1.34 9.19
C ALA A 117 1.90 1.79 7.71
N ILE A 118 1.79 0.85 6.78
CA ILE A 118 1.60 1.11 5.35
C ILE A 118 0.33 1.96 5.12
N SER A 119 -0.81 1.55 5.69
CA SER A 119 -2.08 2.28 5.54
C SER A 119 -2.01 3.69 6.11
N VAL A 120 -1.31 3.89 7.23
CA VAL A 120 -1.08 5.23 7.82
C VAL A 120 -0.22 6.10 6.89
N LEU A 121 0.85 5.57 6.31
CA LEU A 121 1.69 6.30 5.35
C LEU A 121 0.89 6.70 4.10
N LEU A 122 0.04 5.82 3.60
CA LEU A 122 -0.84 6.12 2.47
C LEU A 122 -1.92 7.14 2.82
N LEU A 123 -2.45 7.10 4.04
CA LEU A 123 -3.37 8.14 4.51
C LEU A 123 -2.68 9.51 4.52
N VAL A 124 -1.45 9.60 5.02
CA VAL A 124 -0.66 10.84 4.98
C VAL A 124 -0.43 11.29 3.54
N THR A 125 -0.07 10.38 2.64
CA THR A 125 0.11 10.66 1.21
C THR A 125 -1.18 11.21 0.59
N CYS A 126 -2.33 10.61 0.90
CA CYS A 126 -3.64 11.04 0.44
C CYS A 126 -3.97 12.46 0.96
N ILE A 127 -3.81 12.73 2.24
CA ILE A 127 -4.05 14.06 2.84
C ILE A 127 -3.18 15.11 2.15
N ILE A 128 -1.89 14.84 1.95
CA ILE A 128 -0.99 15.76 1.27
C ILE A 128 -1.42 15.96 -0.20
N SER A 129 -1.86 14.93 -0.89
CA SER A 129 -2.31 15.03 -2.28
C SER A 129 -3.59 15.86 -2.43
N LEU A 130 -4.50 15.76 -1.46
CA LEU A 130 -5.79 16.47 -1.46
C LEU A 130 -5.69 17.92 -0.97
N LYS A 131 -4.66 18.27 -0.22
CA LYS A 131 -4.51 19.63 0.33
C LYS A 131 -4.57 20.64 -0.82
N LYS A 132 -5.54 21.54 -0.76
CA LYS A 132 -5.73 22.62 -1.75
C LYS A 132 -4.55 23.59 -1.66
N GLU A 133 -4.08 24.10 -2.80
CA GLU A 133 -3.14 25.21 -2.79
C GLU A 133 -3.88 26.44 -2.23
N GLU A 134 -3.33 27.00 -1.18
CA GLU A 134 -3.66 28.38 -0.81
C GLU A 134 -3.04 29.25 -1.90
N THR A 135 -3.87 29.73 -2.80
CA THR A 135 -3.52 30.85 -3.68
C THR A 135 -3.32 32.07 -2.82
N VAL A 136 -2.07 32.42 -2.57
CA VAL A 136 -1.69 33.73 -2.08
C VAL A 136 -1.72 34.69 -3.24
#